data_6c3a375107410283058277c0366e8710
#
_entry.id   6c3a375107410283058277c0366e8710
#
_cell.length_a   1.000
_cell.length_b   1.000
_cell.length_c   1.000
_cell.angle_alpha   90.00
_cell.angle_beta   90.00
_cell.angle_gamma   90.00
#
_symmetry.space_group_name_H-M   'P 1'
#
loop_
_entity.id
_entity.type
_entity.pdbx_description
1 polymer ?
#
loop_
_entity_poly.entity_id
_entity_poly.type
_entity_poly.pdbx_seq_one_letter_code
_entity_poly.pdbx_strand_id
1 'polypeptide(L)'
;GEGRVVKLGLTGVIYEDIWNPIKEELAKEGVDLEYVQFSDYSLPNEALNAGEIDINAFQHHAYFNNDVEKNGYDITPIADTFIIAMNLYSDKVKSVDEIKDGDVIAIPDDASNGGRALKVLASAGLITLKAEAGANPTVADIDTYNVKIEIKEMGAADIPSVLPDVTAAVVNG
;
A
#
# COMPACT_ATOMS: atom_id res chain seq x y z
N GLY A 1 -20.41 -33.57 -3.21
CA GLY A 1 -19.16 -33.30 -3.90
C GLY A 1 -18.25 -32.55 -2.97
N GLU A 2 -16.97 -32.88 -2.91
CA GLU A 2 -15.98 -32.08 -2.19
C GLU A 2 -15.97 -30.69 -2.79
N GLY A 3 -16.22 -29.66 -1.97
CA GLY A 3 -16.18 -28.26 -2.39
C GLY A 3 -14.74 -27.91 -2.83
N ARG A 4 -14.63 -27.03 -3.84
CA ARG A 4 -13.33 -26.50 -4.27
C ARG A 4 -12.87 -25.45 -3.26
N VAL A 5 -11.69 -25.63 -2.67
CA VAL A 5 -11.07 -24.60 -1.83
C VAL A 5 -10.26 -23.65 -2.72
N VAL A 6 -10.40 -22.35 -2.49
CA VAL A 6 -9.63 -21.29 -3.13
C VAL A 6 -9.01 -20.43 -2.04
N LYS A 7 -7.67 -20.33 -2.04
CA LYS A 7 -6.92 -19.53 -1.08
C LYS A 7 -6.68 -18.12 -1.62
N LEU A 8 -7.24 -17.11 -0.94
CA LEU A 8 -7.11 -15.70 -1.26
C LEU A 8 -6.12 -15.02 -0.32
N GLY A 9 -5.01 -14.53 -0.86
CA GLY A 9 -4.03 -13.72 -0.13
C GLY A 9 -4.48 -12.28 0.04
N LEU A 10 -4.46 -11.80 1.28
CA LEU A 10 -4.83 -10.44 1.67
C LEU A 10 -3.72 -9.83 2.53
N THR A 11 -3.63 -8.50 2.56
CA THR A 11 -2.76 -7.76 3.49
C THR A 11 -3.60 -6.75 4.26
N GLY A 12 -4.03 -7.15 5.45
CA GLY A 12 -4.91 -6.39 6.34
C GLY A 12 -6.25 -7.08 6.56
N VAL A 13 -6.57 -7.36 7.83
CA VAL A 13 -7.81 -8.08 8.22
C VAL A 13 -9.08 -7.31 7.87
N ILE A 14 -9.02 -5.98 7.78
CA ILE A 14 -10.17 -5.15 7.40
C ILE A 14 -10.70 -5.49 5.99
N TYR A 15 -9.84 -6.01 5.12
CA TYR A 15 -10.25 -6.38 3.76
C TYR A 15 -11.09 -7.66 3.72
N GLU A 16 -11.08 -8.48 4.76
CA GLU A 16 -11.99 -9.62 4.89
C GLU A 16 -13.46 -9.18 4.87
N ASP A 17 -13.77 -8.03 5.46
CA ASP A 17 -15.14 -7.48 5.47
C ASP A 17 -15.65 -7.19 4.06
N ILE A 18 -14.77 -6.81 3.13
CA ILE A 18 -15.10 -6.59 1.72
C ILE A 18 -15.36 -7.92 1.01
N TRP A 19 -14.61 -8.96 1.36
CA TRP A 19 -14.67 -10.27 0.70
C TRP A 19 -15.69 -11.21 1.32
N ASN A 20 -16.15 -10.99 2.57
CA ASN A 20 -17.12 -11.86 3.23
C ASN A 20 -18.43 -12.07 2.43
N PRO A 21 -19.07 -11.05 1.85
CA PRO A 21 -20.26 -11.27 1.01
C PRO A 21 -19.98 -12.15 -0.22
N ILE A 22 -18.78 -12.00 -0.82
CA ILE A 22 -18.37 -12.81 -1.98
C ILE A 22 -18.12 -14.26 -1.55
N LYS A 23 -17.47 -14.47 -0.41
CA LYS A 23 -17.26 -15.79 0.19
C LYS A 23 -18.59 -16.52 0.43
N GLU A 24 -19.60 -15.81 0.95
CA GLU A 24 -20.93 -16.38 1.17
C GLU A 24 -21.64 -16.80 -0.13
N GLU A 25 -21.50 -16.01 -1.21
CA GLU A 25 -22.07 -16.36 -2.52
C GLU A 25 -21.32 -17.56 -3.14
N LEU A 26 -20.00 -17.57 -3.09
CA LEU A 26 -19.17 -18.66 -3.60
C LEU A 26 -19.46 -19.99 -2.88
N ALA A 27 -19.72 -19.94 -1.57
CA ALA A 27 -20.09 -21.13 -0.79
C ALA A 27 -21.37 -21.80 -1.32
N LYS A 28 -22.35 -21.02 -1.82
CA LYS A 28 -23.57 -21.56 -2.43
C LYS A 28 -23.29 -22.32 -3.74
N GLU A 29 -22.20 -21.96 -4.41
CA GLU A 29 -21.73 -22.62 -5.64
C GLU A 29 -20.75 -23.78 -5.37
N GLY A 30 -20.49 -24.10 -4.10
CA GLY A 30 -19.60 -25.18 -3.69
C GLY A 30 -18.11 -24.78 -3.70
N VAL A 31 -17.81 -23.47 -3.67
CA VAL A 31 -16.46 -22.95 -3.54
C VAL A 31 -16.25 -22.40 -2.14
N ASP A 32 -15.26 -22.93 -1.43
CA ASP A 32 -14.83 -22.42 -0.11
C ASP A 32 -13.66 -21.46 -0.28
N LEU A 33 -13.88 -20.18 0.04
CA LEU A 33 -12.86 -19.14 -0.04
C LEU A 33 -12.15 -19.05 1.31
N GLU A 34 -10.88 -19.43 1.35
CA GLU A 34 -10.01 -19.32 2.53
C GLU A 34 -9.14 -18.06 2.44
N TYR A 35 -9.10 -17.23 3.49
CA TYR A 35 -8.23 -16.08 3.56
C TYR A 35 -6.86 -16.46 4.11
N VAL A 36 -5.80 -15.99 3.45
CA VAL A 36 -4.42 -16.08 3.91
C VAL A 36 -3.93 -14.65 4.13
N GLN A 37 -3.72 -14.28 5.40
CA GLN A 37 -3.25 -12.93 5.77
C GLN A 37 -1.74 -12.84 5.71
N PHE A 38 -1.24 -11.80 5.06
CA PHE A 38 0.17 -11.44 5.02
C PHE A 38 0.40 -10.13 5.77
N SER A 39 1.54 -10.03 6.45
CA SER A 39 1.95 -8.87 7.23
C SER A 39 2.75 -7.85 6.43
N ASP A 40 3.13 -8.17 5.19
CA ASP A 40 3.97 -7.34 4.34
C ASP A 40 3.54 -7.46 2.87
N TYR A 41 3.63 -6.35 2.11
CA TYR A 41 3.22 -6.32 0.71
C TYR A 41 4.12 -7.14 -0.22
N SER A 42 5.36 -7.46 0.19
CA SER A 42 6.29 -8.26 -0.61
C SER A 42 5.92 -9.75 -0.67
N LEU A 43 5.11 -10.25 0.25
CA LEU A 43 4.85 -11.68 0.42
C LEU A 43 3.74 -12.25 -0.48
N PRO A 44 2.60 -11.56 -0.76
CA PRO A 44 1.49 -12.19 -1.46
C PRO A 44 1.80 -12.60 -2.90
N ASN A 45 2.60 -11.82 -3.66
CA ASN A 45 2.99 -12.18 -5.02
C ASN A 45 3.99 -13.35 -5.03
N GLU A 46 4.91 -13.39 -4.08
CA GLU A 46 5.84 -14.51 -3.90
C GLU A 46 5.06 -15.81 -3.63
N ALA A 47 4.14 -15.80 -2.67
CA ALA A 47 3.29 -16.93 -2.31
C ALA A 47 2.42 -17.41 -3.50
N LEU A 48 1.87 -16.45 -4.28
CA LEU A 48 1.09 -16.77 -5.47
C LEU A 48 1.97 -17.43 -6.54
N ASN A 49 3.14 -16.87 -6.81
CA ASN A 49 4.09 -17.41 -7.79
C ASN A 49 4.62 -18.81 -7.37
N ALA A 50 4.73 -19.06 -6.06
CA ALA A 50 5.12 -20.37 -5.50
C ALA A 50 3.96 -21.39 -5.48
N GLY A 51 2.71 -20.98 -5.76
CA GLY A 51 1.53 -21.84 -5.70
C GLY A 51 1.04 -22.15 -4.28
N GLU A 52 1.41 -21.34 -3.31
CA GLU A 52 0.96 -21.46 -1.91
C GLU A 52 -0.44 -20.91 -1.71
N ILE A 53 -0.84 -19.94 -2.53
CA ILE A 53 -2.19 -19.36 -2.64
C ILE A 53 -2.64 -19.41 -4.09
N ASP A 54 -3.96 -19.30 -4.34
CA ASP A 54 -4.55 -19.39 -5.67
C ASP A 54 -4.75 -18.02 -6.31
N ILE A 55 -5.07 -17.00 -5.51
CA ILE A 55 -5.26 -15.61 -5.91
C ILE A 55 -4.79 -14.68 -4.80
N ASN A 56 -4.53 -13.42 -5.12
CA ASN A 56 -4.36 -12.36 -4.12
C ASN A 56 -5.14 -11.09 -4.52
N ALA A 57 -5.45 -10.25 -3.54
CA ALA A 57 -6.11 -8.97 -3.74
C ALA A 57 -5.61 -7.96 -2.72
N PHE A 58 -4.52 -7.25 -3.03
CA PHE A 58 -3.89 -6.29 -2.10
C PHE A 58 -3.22 -5.11 -2.80
N GLN A 59 -3.06 -5.16 -4.13
CA GLN A 59 -2.15 -4.28 -4.85
C GLN A 59 -2.85 -3.51 -5.96
N HIS A 60 -2.28 -2.36 -6.32
CA HIS A 60 -2.61 -1.62 -7.53
C HIS A 60 -1.64 -1.99 -8.67
N HIS A 61 -2.00 -1.63 -9.91
CA HIS A 61 -1.22 -2.00 -11.10
C HIS A 61 0.24 -1.49 -11.07
N ALA A 62 0.50 -0.30 -10.52
CA ALA A 62 1.86 0.23 -10.46
C ALA A 62 2.74 -0.62 -9.55
N TYR A 63 2.23 -1.07 -8.40
CA TYR A 63 2.93 -2.00 -7.50
C TYR A 63 3.15 -3.35 -8.18
N PHE A 64 2.08 -3.93 -8.75
CA PHE A 64 2.12 -5.20 -9.46
C PHE A 64 3.20 -5.22 -10.55
N ASN A 65 3.18 -4.23 -11.46
CA ASN A 65 4.13 -4.17 -12.56
C ASN A 65 5.58 -4.08 -12.08
N ASN A 66 5.84 -3.24 -11.07
CA ASN A 66 7.18 -3.08 -10.50
C ASN A 66 7.66 -4.37 -9.82
N ASP A 67 6.79 -5.04 -9.08
CA ASP A 67 7.15 -6.25 -8.33
C ASP A 67 7.39 -7.45 -9.25
N VAL A 68 6.54 -7.63 -10.27
CA VAL A 68 6.70 -8.66 -11.30
C VAL A 68 7.98 -8.45 -12.11
N GLU A 69 8.26 -7.21 -12.54
CA GLU A 69 9.49 -6.89 -13.27
C GLU A 69 10.74 -7.15 -12.44
N LYS A 70 10.73 -6.71 -11.19
CA LYS A 70 11.86 -6.85 -10.26
C LYS A 70 12.18 -8.30 -9.92
N ASN A 71 11.17 -9.13 -9.71
CA ASN A 71 11.33 -10.49 -9.19
C ASN A 71 11.15 -11.58 -10.25
N GLY A 72 10.67 -11.24 -11.46
CA GLY A 72 10.46 -12.19 -12.54
C GLY A 72 9.30 -13.17 -12.29
N TYR A 73 8.25 -12.74 -11.59
CA TYR A 73 7.09 -13.58 -11.30
C TYR A 73 6.26 -13.87 -12.56
N ASP A 74 5.76 -15.11 -12.68
CA ASP A 74 4.83 -15.54 -13.73
C ASP A 74 3.39 -15.55 -13.20
N ILE A 75 2.88 -14.34 -12.89
CA ILE A 75 1.53 -14.11 -12.41
C ILE A 75 0.84 -13.03 -13.26
N THR A 76 -0.49 -13.03 -13.31
CA THR A 76 -1.25 -12.13 -14.16
C THR A 76 -2.46 -11.55 -13.44
N PRO A 77 -2.82 -10.26 -13.66
CA PRO A 77 -4.06 -9.70 -13.19
C PRO A 77 -5.26 -10.37 -13.90
N ILE A 78 -6.27 -10.76 -13.14
CA ILE A 78 -7.51 -11.37 -13.69
C ILE A 78 -8.71 -10.43 -13.61
N ALA A 79 -8.71 -9.46 -12.69
CA ALA A 79 -9.76 -8.45 -12.54
C ALA A 79 -9.28 -7.27 -11.69
N ASP A 80 -9.91 -6.13 -11.90
CA ASP A 80 -9.84 -4.99 -10.98
C ASP A 80 -11.01 -5.08 -9.98
N THR A 81 -10.76 -4.72 -8.72
CA THR A 81 -11.76 -4.80 -7.66
C THR A 81 -12.24 -3.42 -7.23
N PHE A 82 -11.43 -2.68 -6.47
CA PHE A 82 -11.76 -1.35 -5.98
C PHE A 82 -10.49 -0.50 -5.91
N ILE A 83 -10.67 0.82 -5.77
CA ILE A 83 -9.57 1.77 -5.60
C ILE A 83 -9.71 2.47 -4.26
N ILE A 84 -8.58 2.65 -3.54
CA ILE A 84 -8.50 3.41 -2.31
C ILE A 84 -7.47 4.52 -2.49
N ALA A 85 -7.84 5.74 -2.11
CA ALA A 85 -6.95 6.88 -2.21
C ALA A 85 -5.87 6.83 -1.11
N MET A 86 -4.63 7.12 -1.48
CA MET A 86 -3.56 7.38 -0.54
C MET A 86 -3.71 8.80 0.03
N ASN A 87 -3.69 8.96 1.34
CA ASN A 87 -3.88 10.23 2.01
C ASN A 87 -2.86 10.47 3.12
N LEU A 88 -2.74 11.74 3.52
CA LEU A 88 -1.98 12.19 4.69
C LEU A 88 -2.91 12.22 5.91
N TYR A 89 -2.53 11.52 6.97
CA TYR A 89 -3.28 11.41 8.23
C TYR A 89 -2.45 11.91 9.41
N SER A 90 -3.12 12.39 10.44
CA SER A 90 -2.50 12.83 11.69
C SER A 90 -3.45 12.71 12.87
N ASP A 91 -2.90 12.31 14.02
CA ASP A 91 -3.55 12.41 15.33
C ASP A 91 -3.16 13.70 16.08
N LYS A 92 -2.16 14.43 15.59
CA LYS A 92 -1.54 15.57 16.31
C LYS A 92 -1.90 16.93 15.73
N VAL A 93 -2.09 17.03 14.42
CA VAL A 93 -2.44 18.27 13.72
C VAL A 93 -3.74 18.11 12.96
N LYS A 94 -4.46 19.21 12.75
CA LYS A 94 -5.78 19.23 12.09
C LYS A 94 -5.71 19.71 10.65
N SER A 95 -4.61 20.35 10.27
CA SER A 95 -4.39 20.84 8.92
C SER A 95 -2.91 20.77 8.56
N VAL A 96 -2.61 20.79 7.26
CA VAL A 96 -1.24 20.81 6.73
C VAL A 96 -0.48 22.06 7.20
N ASP A 97 -1.18 23.19 7.37
CA ASP A 97 -0.58 24.47 7.80
C ASP A 97 -0.03 24.43 9.24
N GLU A 98 -0.41 23.44 10.03
CA GLU A 98 0.10 23.25 11.40
C GLU A 98 1.41 22.43 11.42
N ILE A 99 1.79 21.82 10.30
CA ILE A 99 3.06 21.07 10.16
C ILE A 99 4.21 22.09 10.08
N LYS A 100 5.26 21.87 10.88
CA LYS A 100 6.37 22.79 11.06
C LYS A 100 7.73 22.11 10.98
N ASP A 101 8.77 22.90 10.93
CA ASP A 101 10.15 22.42 10.92
C ASP A 101 10.44 21.47 12.09
N GLY A 102 11.04 20.33 11.78
CA GLY A 102 11.36 19.26 12.73
C GLY A 102 10.24 18.22 12.92
N ASP A 103 9.07 18.42 12.32
CA ASP A 103 8.00 17.43 12.36
C ASP A 103 8.37 16.18 11.54
N VAL A 104 7.98 15.00 12.04
CA VAL A 104 8.27 13.71 11.42
C VAL A 104 7.04 13.23 10.64
N ILE A 105 7.25 12.86 9.39
CA ILE A 105 6.22 12.28 8.52
C ILE A 105 6.66 10.89 8.06
N ALA A 106 5.87 9.86 8.39
CA ALA A 106 6.11 8.50 7.92
C ALA A 106 5.52 8.30 6.52
N ILE A 107 6.28 7.59 5.67
CA ILE A 107 5.85 7.21 4.31
C ILE A 107 6.23 5.76 4.01
N PRO A 108 5.56 5.09 3.05
CA PRO A 108 5.97 3.77 2.57
C PRO A 108 7.39 3.77 2.00
N ASP A 109 8.13 2.68 2.20
CA ASP A 109 9.51 2.50 1.74
C ASP A 109 9.64 1.76 0.41
N ASP A 110 8.56 1.16 -0.09
CA ASP A 110 8.57 0.56 -1.43
C ASP A 110 8.55 1.64 -2.53
N ALA A 111 9.24 1.37 -3.65
CA ALA A 111 9.46 2.35 -4.71
C ALA A 111 8.16 2.95 -5.26
N SER A 112 7.10 2.15 -5.40
CA SER A 112 5.82 2.58 -5.96
C SER A 112 5.04 3.46 -4.98
N ASN A 113 4.82 2.99 -3.74
CA ASN A 113 4.03 3.72 -2.75
C ASN A 113 4.83 4.87 -2.13
N GLY A 114 6.14 4.71 -1.93
CA GLY A 114 7.03 5.80 -1.51
C GLY A 114 7.00 6.97 -2.49
N GLY A 115 7.09 6.68 -3.80
CA GLY A 115 6.96 7.69 -4.84
C GLY A 115 5.59 8.38 -4.86
N ARG A 116 4.50 7.63 -4.66
CA ARG A 116 3.15 8.18 -4.51
C ARG A 116 3.04 9.07 -3.28
N ALA A 117 3.61 8.64 -2.15
CA ALA A 117 3.60 9.42 -0.91
C ALA A 117 4.32 10.75 -1.07
N LEU A 118 5.47 10.78 -1.72
CA LEU A 118 6.20 12.03 -2.01
C LEU A 118 5.37 12.98 -2.89
N LYS A 119 4.60 12.47 -3.84
CA LYS A 119 3.65 13.28 -4.64
C LYS A 119 2.51 13.83 -3.78
N VAL A 120 2.02 13.09 -2.79
CA VAL A 120 1.04 13.59 -1.82
C VAL A 120 1.63 14.75 -1.01
N LEU A 121 2.87 14.60 -0.49
CA LEU A 121 3.56 15.67 0.25
C LEU A 121 3.81 16.91 -0.62
N ALA A 122 4.16 16.72 -1.89
CA ALA A 122 4.33 17.81 -2.84
C ALA A 122 3.00 18.53 -3.13
N SER A 123 1.92 17.78 -3.32
CA SER A 123 0.57 18.34 -3.53
C SER A 123 0.07 19.09 -2.28
N ALA A 124 0.50 18.67 -1.10
CA ALA A 124 0.23 19.35 0.17
C ALA A 124 1.09 20.62 0.36
N GLY A 125 2.05 20.89 -0.54
CA GLY A 125 2.93 22.05 -0.46
C GLY A 125 4.06 21.93 0.55
N LEU A 126 4.30 20.75 1.13
CA LEU A 126 5.36 20.53 2.13
C LEU A 126 6.74 20.43 1.50
N ILE A 127 6.84 19.89 0.28
CA ILE A 127 8.06 19.73 -0.48
C ILE A 127 7.83 20.10 -1.95
N THR A 128 8.92 20.23 -2.71
CA THR A 128 8.89 20.17 -4.19
C THR A 128 9.76 19.02 -4.67
N LEU A 129 9.43 18.46 -5.82
CA LEU A 129 10.20 17.40 -6.46
C LEU A 129 10.96 17.99 -7.66
N LYS A 130 12.13 17.44 -7.95
CA LYS A 130 12.94 17.79 -9.14
C LYS A 130 12.14 17.54 -10.41
N ALA A 131 12.36 18.37 -11.43
CA ALA A 131 11.65 18.26 -12.70
C ALA A 131 11.92 16.93 -13.43
N GLU A 132 13.11 16.36 -13.24
CA GLU A 132 13.53 15.07 -13.78
C GLU A 132 13.11 13.86 -12.95
N ALA A 133 12.47 14.07 -11.80
CA ALA A 133 11.94 12.97 -10.98
C ALA A 133 10.98 12.11 -11.79
N GLY A 134 11.25 10.82 -11.87
CA GLY A 134 10.49 9.87 -12.67
C GLY A 134 9.09 9.56 -12.12
N ALA A 135 8.52 8.47 -12.60
CA ALA A 135 7.20 8.00 -12.15
C ALA A 135 7.20 7.65 -10.65
N ASN A 136 8.31 7.11 -10.15
CA ASN A 136 8.52 6.71 -8.75
C ASN A 136 9.66 7.54 -8.13
N PRO A 137 9.41 8.81 -7.75
CA PRO A 137 10.42 9.63 -7.09
C PRO A 137 10.84 9.03 -5.74
N THR A 138 12.09 9.27 -5.38
CA THR A 138 12.67 8.91 -4.09
C THR A 138 12.92 10.15 -3.24
N VAL A 139 13.28 10.00 -1.98
CA VAL A 139 13.66 11.13 -1.11
C VAL A 139 14.83 11.94 -1.70
N ALA A 140 15.72 11.32 -2.49
CA ALA A 140 16.81 12.00 -3.19
C ALA A 140 16.32 12.93 -4.33
N ASP A 141 15.07 12.75 -4.78
CA ASP A 141 14.45 13.59 -5.81
C ASP A 141 13.69 14.79 -5.23
N ILE A 142 13.73 15.00 -3.94
CA ILE A 142 13.24 16.22 -3.32
C ILE A 142 14.18 17.37 -3.69
N ASP A 143 13.60 18.41 -4.31
CA ASP A 143 14.32 19.63 -4.68
C ASP A 143 14.37 20.62 -3.50
N THR A 144 13.22 20.88 -2.90
CA THR A 144 13.06 21.84 -1.80
C THR A 144 12.15 21.29 -0.72
N TYR A 145 12.54 21.50 0.53
CA TYR A 145 11.70 21.36 1.70
C TYR A 145 11.09 22.72 2.03
N ASN A 146 9.82 22.96 1.68
CA ASN A 146 9.10 24.18 2.04
C ASN A 146 8.89 24.27 3.56
N VAL A 147 8.72 23.11 4.20
CA VAL A 147 8.79 22.88 5.64
C VAL A 147 9.88 21.84 5.86
N LYS A 148 10.81 22.07 6.77
CA LYS A 148 11.94 21.17 7.05
C LYS A 148 11.48 19.95 7.86
N ILE A 149 10.58 19.18 7.27
CA ILE A 149 10.11 17.91 7.84
C ILE A 149 11.20 16.84 7.79
N GLU A 150 11.14 15.90 8.72
CA GLU A 150 11.89 14.65 8.67
C GLU A 150 11.02 13.57 8.04
N ILE A 151 11.49 12.92 6.97
CA ILE A 151 10.79 11.82 6.31
C ILE A 151 11.32 10.51 6.86
N LYS A 152 10.40 9.68 7.40
CA LYS A 152 10.67 8.34 7.90
C LYS A 152 10.07 7.31 6.95
N GLU A 153 10.94 6.61 6.21
CA GLU A 153 10.53 5.52 5.33
C GLU A 153 10.39 4.21 6.11
N MET A 154 9.30 3.46 5.89
CA MET A 154 9.04 2.20 6.57
C MET A 154 8.01 1.35 5.82
N GLY A 155 7.88 0.08 6.19
CA GLY A 155 6.91 -0.84 5.58
C GLY A 155 5.49 -0.27 5.62
N ALA A 156 4.81 -0.23 4.47
CA ALA A 156 3.51 0.41 4.32
C ALA A 156 2.46 -0.14 5.29
N ALA A 157 2.48 -1.46 5.55
CA ALA A 157 1.54 -2.11 6.47
C ALA A 157 1.74 -1.69 7.93
N ASP A 158 2.94 -1.21 8.31
CA ASP A 158 3.28 -0.81 9.68
C ASP A 158 2.93 0.66 9.98
N ILE A 159 2.76 1.50 8.94
CA ILE A 159 2.57 2.95 9.10
C ILE A 159 1.36 3.30 9.98
N PRO A 160 0.18 2.66 9.85
CA PRO A 160 -0.96 2.99 10.73
C PRO A 160 -0.64 2.84 12.22
N SER A 161 0.20 1.88 12.59
CA SER A 161 0.57 1.61 13.98
C SER A 161 1.48 2.66 14.60
N VAL A 162 2.24 3.41 13.79
CA VAL A 162 3.17 4.46 14.24
C VAL A 162 2.56 5.86 14.19
N LEU A 163 1.32 6.01 13.73
CA LEU A 163 0.66 7.31 13.63
C LEU A 163 0.69 8.11 14.96
N PRO A 164 0.50 7.52 16.15
CA PRO A 164 0.62 8.22 17.42
C PRO A 164 2.03 8.77 17.70
N ASP A 165 3.07 8.18 17.12
CA ASP A 165 4.48 8.52 17.40
C ASP A 165 5.04 9.59 16.47
N VAL A 166 4.46 9.77 15.29
CA VAL A 166 4.87 10.75 14.28
C VAL A 166 3.93 11.96 14.24
N THR A 167 4.30 13.03 13.54
CA THR A 167 3.40 14.18 13.38
C THR A 167 2.28 13.86 12.39
N ALA A 168 2.62 13.20 11.28
CA ALA A 168 1.67 12.74 10.28
C ALA A 168 2.23 11.51 9.54
N ALA A 169 1.39 10.84 8.80
CA ALA A 169 1.80 9.71 7.97
C ALA A 169 1.01 9.65 6.67
N VAL A 170 1.66 9.27 5.58
CA VAL A 170 0.99 8.93 4.33
C VAL A 170 0.65 7.45 4.35
N VAL A 171 -0.63 7.14 4.34
CA VAL A 171 -1.14 5.78 4.51
C VAL A 171 -1.82 5.33 3.22
N ASN A 172 -1.49 4.12 2.81
CA ASN A 172 -2.24 3.40 1.80
C ASN A 172 -3.66 3.11 2.30
N GLY A 173 -4.58 3.03 1.40
CA GLY A 173 -5.96 2.72 1.77
C GLY A 173 -6.16 1.31 2.28
#